data_feafbc4b6f75f11b4406d99ee78a5727
#
_entry.id   feafbc4b6f75f11b4406d99ee78a5727
#
_cell.length_a   1.000
_cell.length_b   1.000
_cell.length_c   1.000
_cell.angle_alpha   90.00
_cell.angle_beta   90.00
_cell.angle_gamma   90.00
#
_symmetry.space_group_name_H-M   'P 1'
#
loop_
_entity.id
_entity.type
_entity.pdbx_description
1 polymer ?
#
loop_
_entity_poly.entity_id
_entity_poly.type
_entity_poly.pdbx_seq_one_letter_code
_entity_poly.pdbx_strand_id
1 'polypeptide(L)'
;VEVTAKIYRLCLTARINVVGCNTLGIINVHDHVRIGAVGGDTPEESFKPGSVTIISNSGNMVNTISSFLASVGMQVSFGISTGKDRLILFALRYFLMLAEKDDNTKIIVLYIEPGGTYEEEAIAWMHRKKFSKPIVVYVGGAIAEKTSVSLGHAGAVVEGQMSSASGKKILFDNYFGIPPYDPSKNYRKTGGQTEGFSRGIRVNILHHIPLAIDLLTQVLHIPKDSSDFRPLKLNPWFSNLRELGKELPAKLSLSQGTIPEPYKSQY
;
A
#
# COMPACT_ATOMS: atom_id res chain seq x y z
N VAL A 1 -22.36 9.90 -8.75
CA VAL A 1 -22.88 9.19 -7.55
C VAL A 1 -24.16 8.42 -7.89
N GLU A 2 -25.19 9.04 -8.43
CA GLU A 2 -26.49 8.39 -8.72
C GLU A 2 -26.36 7.21 -9.70
N VAL A 3 -25.67 7.39 -10.81
CA VAL A 3 -25.42 6.32 -11.80
C VAL A 3 -24.64 5.17 -11.17
N THR A 4 -23.60 5.46 -10.41
CA THR A 4 -22.81 4.45 -9.70
C THR A 4 -23.67 3.66 -8.71
N ALA A 5 -24.54 4.34 -7.97
CA ALA A 5 -25.47 3.69 -7.04
C ALA A 5 -26.46 2.76 -7.75
N LYS A 6 -26.98 3.18 -8.92
CA LYS A 6 -27.85 2.32 -9.75
C LYS A 6 -27.13 1.08 -10.26
N ILE A 7 -25.87 1.24 -10.76
CA ILE A 7 -25.05 0.12 -11.22
C ILE A 7 -24.79 -0.84 -10.06
N TYR A 8 -24.38 -0.35 -8.90
CA TYR A 8 -24.13 -1.20 -7.73
C TYR A 8 -25.37 -1.98 -7.28
N ARG A 9 -26.56 -1.34 -7.30
CA ARG A 9 -27.83 -2.02 -6.99
C ARG A 9 -28.10 -3.17 -7.95
N LEU A 10 -27.90 -2.96 -9.25
CA LEU A 10 -28.05 -4.01 -10.25
C LEU A 10 -27.04 -5.15 -10.03
N CYS A 11 -25.79 -4.84 -9.78
CA CYS A 11 -24.75 -5.82 -9.50
C CYS A 11 -25.05 -6.65 -8.24
N LEU A 12 -25.49 -6.01 -7.16
CA LEU A 12 -25.91 -6.70 -5.94
C LEU A 12 -27.08 -7.65 -6.19
N THR A 13 -28.10 -7.20 -6.95
CA THR A 13 -29.26 -8.02 -7.32
C THR A 13 -28.84 -9.21 -8.18
N ALA A 14 -27.92 -9.00 -9.10
CA ALA A 14 -27.39 -10.05 -9.99
C ALA A 14 -26.28 -10.90 -9.32
N ARG A 15 -25.91 -10.63 -8.07
CA ARG A 15 -24.81 -11.28 -7.35
C ARG A 15 -23.46 -11.15 -8.06
N ILE A 16 -23.23 -10.02 -8.70
CA ILE A 16 -21.96 -9.70 -9.37
C ILE A 16 -21.08 -8.91 -8.39
N ASN A 17 -19.85 -9.39 -8.20
CA ASN A 17 -18.86 -8.69 -7.41
C ASN A 17 -18.26 -7.55 -8.23
N VAL A 18 -18.13 -6.36 -7.63
CA VAL A 18 -17.59 -5.15 -8.29
C VAL A 18 -16.42 -4.60 -7.49
N VAL A 19 -15.28 -4.44 -8.12
CA VAL A 19 -14.10 -3.78 -7.56
C VAL A 19 -14.00 -2.36 -8.13
N GLY A 20 -13.91 -1.37 -7.27
CA GLY A 20 -13.86 0.04 -7.67
C GLY A 20 -15.11 0.78 -7.22
N CYS A 21 -15.37 1.97 -7.71
CA CYS A 21 -14.81 2.68 -8.86
C CYS A 21 -13.38 3.20 -8.66
N ASN A 22 -12.84 3.81 -9.73
CA ASN A 22 -11.51 4.43 -9.77
C ASN A 22 -10.40 3.51 -9.25
N THR A 23 -10.28 2.35 -9.87
CA THR A 23 -9.34 1.29 -9.51
C THR A 23 -8.48 0.89 -10.71
N LEU A 24 -7.23 0.45 -10.46
CA LEU A 24 -6.42 -0.27 -11.45
C LEU A 24 -6.74 -1.78 -11.48
N GLY A 25 -7.59 -2.27 -10.59
CA GLY A 25 -7.99 -3.67 -10.56
C GLY A 25 -7.18 -4.51 -9.56
N ILE A 26 -7.08 -5.79 -9.87
CA ILE A 26 -6.44 -6.79 -9.00
C ILE A 26 -5.53 -7.72 -9.81
N ILE A 27 -4.50 -8.24 -9.15
CA ILE A 27 -3.65 -9.30 -9.66
C ILE A 27 -3.49 -10.39 -8.59
N ASN A 28 -3.76 -11.64 -8.96
CA ASN A 28 -3.38 -12.83 -8.20
C ASN A 28 -2.14 -13.41 -8.87
N VAL A 29 -1.02 -13.38 -8.16
CA VAL A 29 0.27 -13.71 -8.76
C VAL A 29 0.47 -15.22 -8.89
N HIS A 30 -0.02 -16.00 -7.92
CA HIS A 30 0.09 -17.46 -7.93
C HIS A 30 -0.76 -18.10 -9.03
N ASP A 31 -1.96 -17.58 -9.26
CA ASP A 31 -2.88 -18.13 -10.26
C ASP A 31 -2.72 -17.47 -11.64
N HIS A 32 -1.78 -16.52 -11.78
CA HIS A 32 -1.55 -15.75 -13.01
C HIS A 32 -2.81 -15.04 -13.54
N VAL A 33 -3.69 -14.59 -12.62
CA VAL A 33 -4.93 -13.88 -12.95
C VAL A 33 -4.74 -12.39 -12.74
N ARG A 34 -5.01 -11.61 -13.77
CA ARG A 34 -5.04 -10.15 -13.71
C ARG A 34 -6.35 -9.60 -14.28
N ILE A 35 -7.00 -8.73 -13.52
CA ILE A 35 -8.21 -8.00 -13.94
C ILE A 35 -7.91 -6.51 -13.78
N GLY A 36 -7.87 -5.80 -14.90
CA GLY A 36 -7.49 -4.39 -14.96
C GLY A 36 -6.02 -4.17 -15.30
N ALA A 37 -5.46 -3.03 -14.87
CA ALA A 37 -4.14 -2.53 -15.29
C ALA A 37 -3.07 -2.57 -14.18
N VAL A 38 -3.32 -3.26 -13.07
CA VAL A 38 -2.32 -3.46 -12.00
C VAL A 38 -1.09 -4.15 -12.58
N GLY A 39 0.09 -3.66 -12.25
CA GLY A 39 1.37 -4.18 -12.76
C GLY A 39 1.84 -3.53 -14.06
N GLY A 40 1.00 -2.71 -14.72
CA GLY A 40 1.38 -2.06 -15.98
C GLY A 40 1.61 -3.05 -17.13
N ASP A 41 2.56 -2.76 -18.00
CA ASP A 41 2.85 -3.56 -19.20
C ASP A 41 3.70 -4.79 -18.89
N THR A 42 4.52 -4.75 -17.83
CA THR A 42 5.45 -5.81 -17.44
C THR A 42 5.25 -6.21 -15.96
N PRO A 43 4.07 -6.77 -15.59
CA PRO A 43 3.77 -7.10 -14.20
C PRO A 43 4.76 -8.09 -13.59
N GLU A 44 5.33 -8.99 -14.38
CA GLU A 44 6.30 -10.00 -13.95
C GLU A 44 7.61 -9.42 -13.39
N GLU A 45 7.91 -8.16 -13.66
CA GLU A 45 9.09 -7.50 -13.09
C GLU A 45 8.94 -7.27 -11.57
N SER A 46 7.76 -6.90 -11.11
CA SER A 46 7.51 -6.54 -9.71
C SER A 46 6.50 -7.43 -8.99
N PHE A 47 5.73 -8.24 -9.72
CA PHE A 47 4.77 -9.20 -9.17
C PHE A 47 5.25 -10.62 -9.39
N LYS A 48 6.02 -11.14 -8.44
CA LYS A 48 6.49 -12.53 -8.42
C LYS A 48 5.78 -13.30 -7.31
N PRO A 49 5.45 -14.60 -7.51
CA PRO A 49 4.74 -15.39 -6.52
C PRO A 49 5.43 -15.39 -5.15
N GLY A 50 4.73 -14.93 -4.12
CA GLY A 50 5.26 -14.82 -2.78
C GLY A 50 4.16 -14.68 -1.71
N SER A 51 4.53 -14.17 -0.55
CA SER A 51 3.70 -14.22 0.66
C SER A 51 3.11 -12.88 1.11
N VAL A 52 3.37 -11.79 0.39
CA VAL A 52 2.87 -10.47 0.76
C VAL A 52 1.64 -10.10 -0.08
N THR A 53 0.53 -9.75 0.57
CA THR A 53 -0.63 -9.18 -0.11
C THR A 53 -0.65 -7.67 0.05
N ILE A 54 -0.76 -6.94 -1.05
CA ILE A 54 -0.86 -5.48 -1.08
C ILE A 54 -2.31 -5.09 -1.32
N ILE A 55 -2.89 -4.30 -0.39
CA ILE A 55 -4.23 -3.72 -0.54
C ILE A 55 -4.09 -2.20 -0.45
N SER A 56 -4.50 -1.48 -1.47
CA SER A 56 -4.29 -0.04 -1.58
C SER A 56 -5.52 0.70 -2.08
N ASN A 57 -5.80 1.85 -1.50
CA ASN A 57 -6.80 2.77 -2.06
C ASN A 57 -6.36 3.33 -3.43
N SER A 58 -5.05 3.46 -3.66
CA SER A 58 -4.47 3.96 -4.90
C SER A 58 -3.87 2.85 -5.74
N GLY A 59 -4.25 2.79 -7.03
CA GLY A 59 -3.70 1.81 -7.97
C GLY A 59 -2.20 1.99 -8.19
N ASN A 60 -1.72 3.22 -8.35
CA ASN A 60 -0.29 3.49 -8.48
C ASN A 60 0.51 3.03 -7.28
N MET A 61 -0.07 3.12 -6.07
CA MET A 61 0.62 2.68 -4.87
C MET A 61 0.72 1.16 -4.76
N VAL A 62 -0.18 0.39 -5.37
CA VAL A 62 0.00 -1.06 -5.51
C VAL A 62 1.27 -1.35 -6.28
N ASN A 63 1.46 -0.71 -7.44
CA ASN A 63 2.63 -0.90 -8.29
C ASN A 63 3.92 -0.39 -7.60
N THR A 64 3.86 0.78 -6.97
CA THR A 64 5.02 1.36 -6.25
C THR A 64 5.47 0.45 -5.11
N ILE A 65 4.54 -0.04 -4.30
CA ILE A 65 4.86 -0.93 -3.17
C ILE A 65 5.41 -2.26 -3.68
N SER A 66 4.81 -2.87 -4.71
CA SER A 66 5.33 -4.12 -5.28
C SER A 66 6.75 -3.95 -5.82
N SER A 67 7.05 -2.80 -6.46
CA SER A 67 8.40 -2.48 -6.93
C SER A 67 9.40 -2.33 -5.79
N PHE A 68 9.00 -1.70 -4.67
CA PHE A 68 9.86 -1.63 -3.47
C PHE A 68 10.11 -3.02 -2.88
N LEU A 69 9.08 -3.85 -2.77
CA LEU A 69 9.22 -5.21 -2.29
C LEU A 69 10.14 -6.03 -3.19
N ALA A 70 9.92 -5.97 -4.50
CA ALA A 70 10.75 -6.66 -5.48
C ALA A 70 12.22 -6.19 -5.44
N SER A 71 12.48 -4.89 -5.16
CA SER A 71 13.83 -4.34 -5.07
C SER A 71 14.65 -4.92 -3.89
N VAL A 72 13.98 -5.46 -2.89
CA VAL A 72 14.61 -6.12 -1.72
C VAL A 72 14.38 -7.64 -1.69
N GLY A 73 13.88 -8.22 -2.79
CA GLY A 73 13.66 -9.66 -2.91
C GLY A 73 12.42 -10.21 -2.22
N MET A 74 11.52 -9.34 -1.77
CA MET A 74 10.22 -9.74 -1.25
C MET A 74 9.23 -9.94 -2.40
N GLN A 75 8.31 -10.88 -2.26
CA GLN A 75 7.41 -11.33 -3.33
C GLN A 75 5.95 -11.19 -2.91
N VAL A 76 5.05 -11.13 -3.90
CA VAL A 76 3.65 -10.74 -3.72
C VAL A 76 2.71 -11.90 -4.00
N SER A 77 1.71 -12.12 -3.12
CA SER A 77 0.59 -13.03 -3.39
C SER A 77 -0.50 -12.33 -4.20
N PHE A 78 -1.01 -11.23 -3.67
CA PHE A 78 -2.02 -10.40 -4.33
C PHE A 78 -1.60 -8.94 -4.38
N GLY A 79 -1.94 -8.27 -5.49
CA GLY A 79 -1.96 -6.82 -5.58
C GLY A 79 -3.40 -6.35 -5.81
N ILE A 80 -3.96 -5.56 -4.90
CA ILE A 80 -5.36 -5.16 -4.91
C ILE A 80 -5.46 -3.64 -4.84
N SER A 81 -6.01 -3.03 -5.89
CA SER A 81 -6.45 -1.65 -5.87
C SER A 81 -7.93 -1.60 -5.52
N THR A 82 -8.27 -1.16 -4.31
CA THR A 82 -9.69 -1.05 -3.91
C THR A 82 -10.41 0.06 -4.65
N GLY A 83 -9.66 1.03 -5.16
CA GLY A 83 -10.18 2.29 -5.66
C GLY A 83 -10.45 3.28 -4.54
N LYS A 84 -10.69 4.54 -4.93
CA LYS A 84 -11.04 5.62 -4.03
C LYS A 84 -12.09 6.52 -4.68
N ASP A 85 -13.34 6.28 -4.34
CA ASP A 85 -14.49 7.06 -4.79
C ASP A 85 -15.51 7.21 -3.64
N ARG A 86 -16.54 8.04 -3.84
CA ARG A 86 -17.61 8.25 -2.85
C ARG A 86 -18.42 6.99 -2.57
N LEU A 87 -18.53 6.10 -3.55
CA LEU A 87 -19.19 4.80 -3.42
C LEU A 87 -18.23 3.70 -3.85
N ILE A 88 -17.91 2.83 -2.92
CA ILE A 88 -17.13 1.61 -3.14
C ILE A 88 -17.97 0.45 -2.62
N LEU A 89 -18.25 -0.54 -3.47
CA LEU A 89 -19.07 -1.69 -3.09
C LEU A 89 -18.26 -2.69 -2.27
N PHE A 90 -17.06 -3.02 -2.73
CA PHE A 90 -16.13 -3.91 -2.02
C PHE A 90 -15.05 -3.07 -1.36
N ALA A 91 -15.28 -2.72 -0.10
CA ALA A 91 -14.35 -1.96 0.72
C ALA A 91 -13.26 -2.86 1.34
N LEU A 92 -12.32 -2.24 2.06
CA LEU A 92 -11.16 -2.87 2.69
C LEU A 92 -11.48 -4.20 3.41
N ARG A 93 -12.58 -4.26 4.17
CA ARG A 93 -12.99 -5.47 4.90
C ARG A 93 -13.08 -6.71 4.03
N TYR A 94 -13.62 -6.60 2.82
CA TYR A 94 -13.81 -7.75 1.92
C TYR A 94 -12.47 -8.30 1.42
N PHE A 95 -11.51 -7.43 1.12
CA PHE A 95 -10.19 -7.82 0.70
C PHE A 95 -9.36 -8.42 1.83
N LEU A 96 -9.54 -7.93 3.06
CA LEU A 96 -8.96 -8.56 4.25
C LEU A 96 -9.55 -9.97 4.48
N MET A 97 -10.86 -10.15 4.23
CA MET A 97 -11.48 -11.49 4.28
C MET A 97 -10.89 -12.46 3.25
N LEU A 98 -10.57 -11.98 2.05
CA LEU A 98 -9.90 -12.77 1.02
C LEU A 98 -8.48 -13.12 1.45
N ALA A 99 -7.72 -12.13 1.89
CA ALA A 99 -6.34 -12.31 2.35
C ALA A 99 -6.24 -13.25 3.55
N GLU A 100 -7.22 -13.23 4.48
CA GLU A 100 -7.27 -14.16 5.61
C GLU A 100 -7.41 -15.61 5.16
N LYS A 101 -8.16 -15.87 4.09
CA LYS A 101 -8.40 -17.21 3.56
C LYS A 101 -7.32 -17.70 2.59
N ASP A 102 -6.49 -16.81 2.09
CA ASP A 102 -5.43 -17.18 1.16
C ASP A 102 -4.24 -17.77 1.91
N ASP A 103 -3.95 -19.05 1.69
CA ASP A 103 -2.86 -19.75 2.34
C ASP A 103 -1.47 -19.23 1.95
N ASN A 104 -1.36 -18.58 0.80
CA ASN A 104 -0.11 -17.98 0.34
C ASN A 104 0.17 -16.66 1.07
N THR A 105 -0.86 -15.89 1.43
CA THR A 105 -0.69 -14.63 2.17
C THR A 105 -0.22 -14.86 3.60
N LYS A 106 0.93 -14.31 3.97
CA LYS A 106 1.47 -14.34 5.34
C LYS A 106 1.50 -12.97 5.99
N ILE A 107 1.71 -11.92 5.22
CA ILE A 107 1.74 -10.52 5.68
C ILE A 107 0.91 -9.67 4.71
N ILE A 108 0.22 -8.68 5.24
CA ILE A 108 -0.57 -7.74 4.43
C ILE A 108 0.04 -6.35 4.53
N VAL A 109 0.18 -5.68 3.40
CA VAL A 109 0.55 -4.27 3.32
C VAL A 109 -0.67 -3.45 2.94
N LEU A 110 -1.02 -2.48 3.77
CA LEU A 110 -2.10 -1.53 3.50
C LEU A 110 -1.55 -0.15 3.16
N TYR A 111 -2.00 0.41 2.04
CA TYR A 111 -1.88 1.81 1.73
C TYR A 111 -3.25 2.48 1.86
N ILE A 112 -3.37 3.39 2.82
CA ILE A 112 -4.64 4.04 3.19
C ILE A 112 -4.55 5.54 2.90
N GLU A 113 -5.62 6.09 2.35
CA GLU A 113 -5.79 7.54 2.11
C GLU A 113 -6.89 8.12 3.01
N PRO A 114 -6.88 9.44 3.25
CA PRO A 114 -7.96 10.13 3.95
C PRO A 114 -9.32 9.95 3.25
N GLY A 115 -10.38 10.16 3.98
CA GLY A 115 -11.77 10.08 3.52
C GLY A 115 -12.41 8.71 3.71
N GLY A 116 -13.72 8.71 3.98
CA GLY A 116 -14.52 7.53 4.26
C GLY A 116 -14.22 6.87 5.60
N THR A 117 -15.02 5.87 5.95
CA THR A 117 -15.01 5.15 7.24
C THR A 117 -14.80 3.64 7.07
N TYR A 118 -14.28 3.21 5.94
CA TYR A 118 -14.11 1.79 5.59
C TYR A 118 -13.09 1.08 6.50
N GLU A 119 -12.14 1.82 7.05
CA GLU A 119 -11.10 1.29 7.92
C GLU A 119 -11.64 0.99 9.33
N GLU A 120 -12.57 1.80 9.85
CA GLU A 120 -13.24 1.52 11.14
C GLU A 120 -14.06 0.23 11.03
N GLU A 121 -14.82 0.05 9.95
CA GLU A 121 -15.57 -1.18 9.69
C GLU A 121 -14.66 -2.39 9.59
N ALA A 122 -13.52 -2.25 8.89
CA ALA A 122 -12.53 -3.31 8.73
C ALA A 122 -11.92 -3.70 10.08
N ILE A 123 -11.50 -2.74 10.90
CA ILE A 123 -10.91 -2.98 12.23
C ILE A 123 -11.94 -3.62 13.17
N ALA A 124 -13.18 -3.13 13.19
CA ALA A 124 -14.24 -3.74 13.99
C ALA A 124 -14.50 -5.20 13.56
N TRP A 125 -14.40 -5.50 12.27
CA TRP A 125 -14.51 -6.87 11.77
C TRP A 125 -13.30 -7.72 12.19
N MET A 126 -12.07 -7.21 12.06
CA MET A 126 -10.85 -7.91 12.46
C MET A 126 -10.88 -8.30 13.94
N HIS A 127 -11.33 -7.41 14.83
CA HIS A 127 -11.50 -7.72 16.25
C HIS A 127 -12.51 -8.85 16.47
N ARG A 128 -13.70 -8.76 15.86
CA ARG A 128 -14.76 -9.78 16.02
C ARG A 128 -14.36 -11.15 15.51
N LYS A 129 -13.58 -11.20 14.42
CA LYS A 129 -13.20 -12.45 13.76
C LYS A 129 -11.84 -13.00 14.19
N LYS A 130 -11.16 -12.31 15.11
CA LYS A 130 -9.80 -12.66 15.54
C LYS A 130 -8.86 -12.83 14.33
N PHE A 131 -8.83 -11.80 13.49
CA PHE A 131 -8.00 -11.77 12.29
C PHE A 131 -6.55 -12.12 12.64
N SER A 132 -5.94 -13.02 11.87
CA SER A 132 -4.70 -13.70 12.27
C SER A 132 -3.44 -13.17 11.58
N LYS A 133 -3.59 -12.51 10.42
CA LYS A 133 -2.44 -12.10 9.61
C LYS A 133 -1.93 -10.72 10.01
N PRO A 134 -0.62 -10.55 10.22
CA PRO A 134 -0.05 -9.25 10.58
C PRO A 134 -0.14 -8.27 9.41
N ILE A 135 -0.33 -7.00 9.74
CA ILE A 135 -0.53 -5.91 8.79
C ILE A 135 0.58 -4.88 8.94
N VAL A 136 1.21 -4.49 7.84
CA VAL A 136 2.02 -3.27 7.74
C VAL A 136 1.17 -2.19 7.10
N VAL A 137 0.90 -1.07 7.80
CA VAL A 137 0.08 0.01 7.24
C VAL A 137 0.87 1.29 7.06
N TYR A 138 0.67 1.93 5.91
CA TYR A 138 1.08 3.30 5.65
C TYR A 138 -0.16 4.15 5.35
N VAL A 139 -0.29 5.26 6.08
CA VAL A 139 -1.38 6.23 5.87
C VAL A 139 -0.80 7.46 5.17
N GLY A 140 -1.16 7.63 3.91
CA GLY A 140 -0.77 8.77 3.08
C GLY A 140 -1.62 10.02 3.34
N GLY A 141 -1.38 11.07 2.56
CA GLY A 141 -2.25 12.25 2.49
C GLY A 141 -2.12 13.28 3.62
N ALA A 142 -1.20 13.11 4.57
CA ALA A 142 -1.01 14.06 5.68
C ALA A 142 -0.61 15.49 5.21
N ILE A 143 0.03 15.63 4.06
CA ILE A 143 0.40 16.93 3.48
C ILE A 143 -0.85 17.65 2.98
N ALA A 144 -1.79 16.94 2.36
CA ALA A 144 -3.03 17.50 1.87
C ALA A 144 -3.90 18.10 2.99
N GLU A 145 -3.89 17.49 4.17
CA GLU A 145 -4.60 18.03 5.34
C GLU A 145 -4.04 19.39 5.78
N LYS A 146 -2.72 19.56 5.71
CA LYS A 146 -2.06 20.82 6.08
C LYS A 146 -2.26 21.94 5.07
N THR A 147 -2.45 21.58 3.80
CA THR A 147 -2.49 22.54 2.69
C THR A 147 -3.89 22.76 2.13
N SER A 148 -4.90 22.02 2.61
CA SER A 148 -6.28 22.01 2.09
C SER A 148 -6.37 21.74 0.57
N VAL A 149 -5.37 21.09 0.01
CA VAL A 149 -5.31 20.73 -1.42
C VAL A 149 -5.95 19.37 -1.65
N SER A 150 -6.83 19.29 -2.65
CA SER A 150 -7.38 18.00 -3.10
C SER A 150 -6.31 17.20 -3.83
N LEU A 151 -6.06 15.96 -3.39
CA LEU A 151 -5.09 15.04 -4.02
C LEU A 151 -5.64 14.30 -5.25
N GLY A 152 -6.70 14.80 -5.86
CA GLY A 152 -7.23 14.25 -7.11
C GLY A 152 -8.14 13.02 -6.97
N HIS A 153 -8.32 12.46 -5.79
CA HIS A 153 -9.25 11.37 -5.54
C HIS A 153 -10.58 11.89 -4.99
N ALA A 154 -11.68 11.65 -5.71
CA ALA A 154 -13.03 12.17 -5.35
C ALA A 154 -13.54 11.63 -4.00
N GLY A 155 -13.06 10.49 -3.55
CA GLY A 155 -13.39 9.88 -2.27
C GLY A 155 -12.50 10.30 -1.10
N ALA A 156 -11.47 11.14 -1.34
CA ALA A 156 -10.58 11.65 -0.29
C ALA A 156 -11.14 12.89 0.43
N VAL A 157 -12.47 13.00 0.52
CA VAL A 157 -13.13 14.07 1.26
C VAL A 157 -13.11 13.74 2.75
N VAL A 158 -12.48 14.63 3.52
CA VAL A 158 -12.44 14.50 4.98
C VAL A 158 -13.74 15.05 5.58
N GLU A 159 -14.56 14.15 6.11
CA GLU A 159 -15.82 14.48 6.80
C GLU A 159 -15.65 14.30 8.31
N GLY A 160 -14.79 15.12 8.92
CA GLY A 160 -14.49 15.03 10.35
C GLY A 160 -13.14 14.34 10.68
N GLN A 161 -12.78 14.40 11.95
CA GLN A 161 -11.47 14.00 12.44
C GLN A 161 -11.11 12.52 12.16
N MET A 162 -12.07 11.62 12.25
CA MET A 162 -11.84 10.17 12.07
C MET A 162 -11.49 9.80 10.63
N SER A 163 -12.04 10.50 9.64
CA SER A 163 -11.73 10.28 8.23
C SER A 163 -10.45 10.97 7.76
N SER A 164 -9.81 11.74 8.62
CA SER A 164 -8.52 12.41 8.35
C SER A 164 -7.36 11.41 8.34
N ALA A 165 -6.22 11.78 7.73
CA ALA A 165 -5.00 10.96 7.81
C ALA A 165 -4.56 10.77 9.27
N SER A 166 -4.66 11.82 10.07
CA SER A 166 -4.32 11.78 11.49
C SER A 166 -5.24 10.84 12.27
N GLY A 167 -6.56 10.91 12.02
CA GLY A 167 -7.54 10.01 12.64
C GLY A 167 -7.28 8.54 12.26
N LYS A 168 -7.00 8.25 10.99
CA LYS A 168 -6.68 6.89 10.54
C LYS A 168 -5.37 6.36 11.11
N LYS A 169 -4.35 7.22 11.32
CA LYS A 169 -3.13 6.82 12.02
C LYS A 169 -3.42 6.39 13.45
N ILE A 170 -4.20 7.19 14.20
CA ILE A 170 -4.61 6.86 15.57
C ILE A 170 -5.42 5.56 15.60
N LEU A 171 -6.32 5.37 14.65
CA LEU A 171 -7.16 4.17 14.53
C LEU A 171 -6.31 2.90 14.41
N PHE A 172 -5.29 2.90 13.54
CA PHE A 172 -4.39 1.76 13.37
C PHE A 172 -3.42 1.61 14.55
N ASP A 173 -2.90 2.69 15.12
CA ASP A 173 -2.02 2.63 16.30
C ASP A 173 -2.77 2.00 17.48
N ASN A 174 -4.04 2.35 17.70
CA ASN A 174 -4.90 1.73 18.70
C ASN A 174 -5.16 0.24 18.42
N TYR A 175 -5.35 -0.13 17.15
CA TYR A 175 -5.55 -1.53 16.76
C TYR A 175 -4.30 -2.38 17.04
N PHE A 176 -3.13 -1.88 16.71
CA PHE A 176 -1.86 -2.60 16.94
C PHE A 176 -1.48 -2.60 18.44
N GLY A 177 -1.79 -1.54 19.16
CA GLY A 177 -1.40 -1.38 20.56
C GLY A 177 0.10 -1.14 20.76
N ILE A 178 0.84 -0.83 19.68
CA ILE A 178 2.27 -0.54 19.70
C ILE A 178 2.54 0.75 18.90
N PRO A 179 3.62 1.48 19.23
CA PRO A 179 3.99 2.67 18.49
C PRO A 179 4.41 2.32 17.05
N PRO A 180 4.36 3.31 16.14
CA PRO A 180 4.81 3.11 14.77
C PRO A 180 6.27 2.68 14.70
N TYR A 181 6.61 2.02 13.59
CA TYR A 181 7.96 1.57 13.30
C TYR A 181 8.96 2.74 13.33
N ASP A 182 10.02 2.54 14.08
CA ASP A 182 11.12 3.49 14.24
C ASP A 182 12.45 2.78 13.91
N PRO A 183 13.14 3.13 12.80
CA PRO A 183 14.37 2.45 12.39
C PRO A 183 15.53 2.62 13.38
N SER A 184 15.45 3.60 14.30
CA SER A 184 16.47 3.82 15.34
C SER A 184 16.35 2.85 16.52
N LYS A 185 15.21 2.17 16.66
CA LYS A 185 14.95 1.22 17.76
C LYS A 185 15.53 -0.16 17.48
N ASN A 186 16.13 -0.74 18.53
CA ASN A 186 16.58 -2.12 18.48
C ASN A 186 15.47 -3.07 18.95
N TYR A 187 14.69 -3.58 18.01
CA TYR A 187 13.57 -4.48 18.29
C TYR A 187 13.98 -5.89 18.74
N ARG A 188 15.26 -6.28 18.57
CA ARG A 188 15.77 -7.60 19.03
C ARG A 188 15.84 -7.72 20.55
N LYS A 189 15.84 -6.60 21.27
CA LYS A 189 15.91 -6.56 22.75
C LYS A 189 14.54 -6.52 23.43
N THR A 190 13.45 -6.42 22.69
CA THR A 190 12.09 -6.35 23.23
C THR A 190 11.51 -7.76 23.48
N GLY A 191 12.22 -8.62 24.18
CA GLY A 191 11.71 -9.91 24.63
C GLY A 191 10.44 -9.71 25.47
N GLY A 192 9.28 -10.10 24.94
CA GLY A 192 8.00 -10.11 25.66
C GLY A 192 6.85 -9.28 25.08
N GLN A 193 7.10 -8.39 24.07
CA GLN A 193 6.01 -7.61 23.43
C GLN A 193 5.56 -8.18 22.07
N THR A 194 5.52 -9.50 21.94
CA THR A 194 5.11 -10.16 20.68
C THR A 194 3.64 -9.94 20.34
N GLU A 195 2.79 -9.69 21.32
CA GLU A 195 1.32 -9.61 21.13
C GLU A 195 0.93 -8.43 20.22
N GLY A 196 1.54 -7.25 20.36
CA GLY A 196 1.27 -6.11 19.49
C GLY A 196 1.71 -6.38 18.04
N PHE A 197 2.87 -6.99 17.86
CA PHE A 197 3.39 -7.34 16.52
C PHE A 197 2.55 -8.41 15.80
N SER A 198 1.85 -9.27 16.54
CA SER A 198 0.97 -10.27 15.93
C SER A 198 -0.16 -9.65 15.09
N ARG A 199 -0.57 -8.44 15.41
CA ARG A 199 -1.56 -7.67 14.63
C ARG A 199 -0.92 -6.86 13.51
N GLY A 200 0.36 -6.49 13.65
CA GLY A 200 1.11 -5.71 12.67
C GLY A 200 1.71 -4.44 13.23
N ILE A 201 2.05 -3.50 12.36
CA ILE A 201 2.70 -2.24 12.70
C ILE A 201 2.42 -1.16 11.67
N ARG A 202 2.33 0.10 12.10
CA ARG A 202 2.26 1.24 11.19
C ARG A 202 3.66 1.80 10.89
N VAL A 203 3.86 2.21 9.63
CA VAL A 203 5.06 2.93 9.20
C VAL A 203 4.73 4.40 8.91
N ASN A 204 5.69 5.29 9.16
CA ASN A 204 5.56 6.72 8.88
C ASN A 204 6.07 7.12 7.50
N ILE A 205 6.91 6.30 6.90
CA ILE A 205 7.54 6.53 5.61
C ILE A 205 7.35 5.27 4.75
N LEU A 206 7.01 5.45 3.49
CA LEU A 206 6.71 4.35 2.57
C LEU A 206 7.90 3.37 2.44
N HIS A 207 9.12 3.90 2.38
CA HIS A 207 10.36 3.11 2.31
C HIS A 207 10.60 2.21 3.54
N HIS A 208 9.90 2.43 4.64
CA HIS A 208 9.99 1.57 5.82
C HIS A 208 9.13 0.31 5.71
N ILE A 209 8.28 0.17 4.68
CA ILE A 209 7.44 -1.03 4.51
C ILE A 209 8.28 -2.31 4.46
N PRO A 210 9.32 -2.43 3.62
CA PRO A 210 10.13 -3.65 3.61
C PRO A 210 10.83 -3.93 4.94
N LEU A 211 11.29 -2.89 5.64
CA LEU A 211 11.94 -3.03 6.95
C LEU A 211 10.96 -3.51 8.02
N ALA A 212 9.72 -3.01 7.99
CA ALA A 212 8.66 -3.45 8.89
C ALA A 212 8.23 -4.90 8.61
N ILE A 213 8.17 -5.29 7.32
CA ILE A 213 7.92 -6.70 6.94
C ILE A 213 9.03 -7.59 7.47
N ASP A 214 10.30 -7.21 7.29
CA ASP A 214 11.43 -7.99 7.79
C ASP A 214 11.40 -8.13 9.33
N LEU A 215 11.05 -7.05 10.04
CA LEU A 215 10.81 -7.08 11.48
C LEU A 215 9.73 -8.10 11.86
N LEU A 216 8.54 -8.01 11.24
CA LEU A 216 7.43 -8.94 11.54
C LEU A 216 7.80 -10.38 11.21
N THR A 217 8.50 -10.61 10.09
CA THR A 217 9.00 -11.94 9.69
C THR A 217 9.91 -12.52 10.77
N GLN A 218 10.81 -11.71 11.33
CA GLN A 218 11.74 -12.15 12.39
C GLN A 218 11.01 -12.40 13.72
N VAL A 219 10.15 -11.46 14.16
CA VAL A 219 9.49 -11.52 15.46
C VAL A 219 8.43 -12.63 15.51
N LEU A 220 7.71 -12.85 14.40
CA LEU A 220 6.61 -13.82 14.32
C LEU A 220 7.05 -15.16 13.72
N HIS A 221 8.35 -15.32 13.42
CA HIS A 221 8.91 -16.53 12.81
C HIS A 221 8.20 -16.93 11.51
N ILE A 222 7.80 -15.95 10.69
CA ILE A 222 7.19 -16.18 9.38
C ILE A 222 8.29 -16.62 8.41
N PRO A 223 8.13 -17.74 7.68
CA PRO A 223 9.09 -18.15 6.66
C PRO A 223 9.27 -17.06 5.61
N LYS A 224 10.53 -16.76 5.27
CA LYS A 224 10.83 -15.85 4.14
C LYS A 224 10.58 -16.57 2.83
N ASP A 225 10.12 -15.82 1.84
CA ASP A 225 10.04 -16.31 0.48
C ASP A 225 11.45 -16.71 0.01
N SER A 226 11.57 -17.90 -0.58
CA SER A 226 12.80 -18.32 -1.24
C SER A 226 12.87 -17.62 -2.59
N SER A 227 13.67 -16.60 -2.72
CA SER A 227 13.83 -15.92 -4.00
C SER A 227 15.27 -15.88 -4.44
N ASP A 228 15.50 -16.15 -5.72
CA ASP A 228 16.65 -15.62 -6.41
C ASP A 228 16.52 -14.09 -6.43
N PHE A 229 17.08 -13.44 -5.41
CA PHE A 229 17.11 -11.99 -5.33
C PHE A 229 17.78 -11.44 -6.58
N ARG A 230 16.98 -10.93 -7.48
CA ARG A 230 17.44 -10.06 -8.54
C ARG A 230 16.93 -8.66 -8.23
N PRO A 231 17.80 -7.76 -7.73
CA PRO A 231 17.39 -6.38 -7.55
C PRO A 231 16.80 -5.90 -8.88
N LEU A 232 15.62 -5.29 -8.81
CA LEU A 232 15.10 -4.55 -9.95
C LEU A 232 16.23 -3.66 -10.45
N LYS A 233 16.68 -3.91 -11.66
CA LYS A 233 17.49 -2.94 -12.38
C LYS A 233 16.56 -1.75 -12.66
N LEU A 234 16.40 -0.89 -11.66
CA LEU A 234 15.97 0.46 -11.93
C LEU A 234 17.00 0.97 -12.91
N ASN A 235 16.60 1.10 -14.17
CA ASN A 235 17.46 1.67 -15.19
C ASN A 235 17.79 3.07 -14.68
N PRO A 236 19.01 3.35 -14.20
CA PRO A 236 19.27 4.60 -13.53
C PRO A 236 19.42 5.67 -14.59
N TRP A 237 18.28 6.10 -15.14
CA TRP A 237 18.30 7.29 -16.00
C TRP A 237 18.95 8.47 -15.25
N PHE A 238 19.01 8.43 -13.92
CA PHE A 238 19.78 9.34 -13.08
C PHE A 238 21.31 9.16 -13.16
N SER A 239 21.83 7.96 -13.40
CA SER A 239 23.29 7.77 -13.43
C SER A 239 23.93 8.33 -14.71
N ASN A 240 23.17 8.50 -15.78
CA ASN A 240 23.61 9.06 -17.04
C ASN A 240 23.15 10.52 -17.25
N LEU A 241 22.69 11.20 -16.18
CA LEU A 241 22.24 12.59 -16.27
C LEU A 241 23.30 13.52 -16.89
N ARG A 242 24.61 13.23 -16.72
CA ARG A 242 25.67 13.98 -17.38
C ARG A 242 25.71 13.78 -18.90
N GLU A 243 25.37 12.59 -19.38
CA GLU A 243 25.31 12.29 -20.82
C GLU A 243 23.98 12.72 -21.40
N LEU A 244 22.86 12.39 -20.75
CA LEU A 244 21.53 12.85 -21.11
C LEU A 244 21.39 14.38 -21.04
N GLY A 245 22.07 15.02 -20.09
CA GLY A 245 22.08 16.49 -19.98
C GLY A 245 22.69 17.20 -21.18
N LYS A 246 23.49 16.51 -22.01
CA LYS A 246 24.02 17.06 -23.26
C LYS A 246 23.00 17.01 -24.40
N GLU A 247 22.04 16.12 -24.32
CA GLU A 247 21.00 15.90 -25.34
C GLU A 247 19.71 16.66 -25.02
N LEU A 248 19.51 17.08 -23.75
CA LEU A 248 18.33 17.84 -23.34
C LEU A 248 18.50 19.34 -23.62
N PRO A 249 17.42 20.03 -24.03
CA PRO A 249 17.44 21.49 -24.12
C PRO A 249 17.92 22.12 -22.81
N ALA A 250 18.70 23.19 -22.89
CA ALA A 250 19.35 23.83 -21.72
C ALA A 250 18.37 24.14 -20.55
N LYS A 251 17.10 24.44 -20.85
CA LYS A 251 16.05 24.68 -19.83
C LYS A 251 15.61 23.39 -19.10
N LEU A 252 15.90 22.20 -19.63
CA LEU A 252 15.53 20.91 -19.05
C LEU A 252 16.77 20.13 -18.58
N SER A 253 17.97 20.67 -18.84
CA SER A 253 19.20 20.01 -18.47
C SER A 253 19.55 20.28 -17.01
N LEU A 254 19.55 19.24 -16.21
CA LEU A 254 20.04 19.28 -14.81
C LEU A 254 21.56 19.39 -14.73
N SER A 255 22.29 19.24 -15.85
CA SER A 255 23.76 19.28 -15.91
C SER A 255 24.34 20.68 -15.64
N GLN A 256 23.52 21.73 -15.69
CA GLN A 256 23.94 23.10 -15.43
C GLN A 256 23.84 23.51 -13.94
N GLY A 257 23.65 22.58 -13.05
CA GLY A 257 23.79 22.82 -11.60
C GLY A 257 22.64 23.56 -10.94
N THR A 258 21.60 23.89 -11.66
CA THR A 258 20.39 24.53 -11.11
C THR A 258 19.25 23.55 -10.99
N ILE A 259 19.28 22.76 -9.94
CA ILE A 259 18.06 22.12 -9.44
C ILE A 259 17.20 23.26 -8.88
N PRO A 260 16.00 23.53 -9.45
CA PRO A 260 15.13 24.58 -8.89
C PRO A 260 14.86 24.30 -7.41
N GLU A 261 14.94 25.35 -6.59
CA GLU A 261 14.36 25.33 -5.26
C GLU A 261 12.93 24.95 -5.42
N PRO A 262 12.21 24.15 -5.13
CA PRO A 262 11.95 23.34 -3.97
C PRO A 262 12.40 21.86 -4.09
N TYR A 263 13.12 21.50 -5.14
CA TYR A 263 13.51 20.09 -5.41
C TYR A 263 14.88 19.72 -4.83
N LYS A 264 15.67 20.69 -4.36
CA LYS A 264 16.99 20.44 -3.76
C LYS A 264 16.95 19.56 -2.51
N SER A 265 15.85 19.51 -1.80
CA SER A 265 15.71 18.69 -0.59
C SER A 265 15.26 17.26 -0.85
N GLN A 266 15.09 16.85 -2.12
CA GLN A 266 14.62 15.52 -2.50
C GLN A 266 15.76 14.62 -3.04
N TYR A 267 17.00 15.16 -3.13
CA TYR A 267 18.16 14.43 -3.65
C TYR A 267 19.33 14.41 -2.67
#